data_4ca71fd8ad08441f549858b3679359d2
#
_entry.id   4ca71fd8ad08441f549858b3679359d2
#
_cell.length_a   1.000
_cell.length_b   1.000
_cell.length_c   1.000
_cell.angle_alpha   90.00
_cell.angle_beta   90.00
_cell.angle_gamma   90.00
#
_symmetry.space_group_name_H-M   'P 1'
#
loop_
_entity.id
_entity.type
_entity.pdbx_description
1 polymer ?
#
loop_
_entity_poly.entity_id
_entity_poly.type
_entity_poly.pdbx_seq_one_letter_code
_entity_poly.pdbx_strand_id
1 'polypeptide(L)'
;MKFRESDKDVEKLTWGVVWEGQLFIIQEAIKLAGILPTRWKILISHLSSFPEKAIDETLAHLKLCLSKQNDEDQFIVWEALRHEYSRHKKYSDANWAFKVESMEKIAKILDDYKPNDIVRASLWIFNDWDSDIEESIENAGGILSSVEEMRSEKLREIYFTLGLPGVKDLFQQVNNVFIAAKHISALSLDEEKLNDLFVMLINNKKNIDEACGLLIQYGVDRFGTEWLNKIKVYFKQFEITPDRAGKILASLRDSQEIWNIIERFEDNISEKYWLQKQPIAMMGKTSDLFVIMDKYIERGRGLAAIISASQRLSEIPSTTLLYLLDIVVKEINSQDIQFDTMLSYYVKKVFDELKQRSDVSETDLAFKEMTYLPCFPDRDEPLILHRLMMKKPEVFIEAICIVYRSDEDEQTEPSELEVKRATSIYRLLEKLQILPGQIDNEIDQDKLEDWCENVRHLAKLHHRLEITDHVVGKILAHAPNSSIDNSWPHEAIRHIIEILSSDELEQGIQIGRYNKRGVFTRMLYEGGNQERKLAEQYREWANSMPHCVRTSAMLFRIADEWEYSAKHADIRAAKADLN
;
A
#
# COMPACT_ATOMS: atom_id res chain seq x y z
N MET A 1 -15.18 25.22 -11.51
CA MET A 1 -15.41 26.30 -12.48
C MET A 1 -15.66 27.58 -11.68
N LYS A 2 -14.71 28.52 -11.64
CA LYS A 2 -14.94 29.85 -11.02
C LYS A 2 -15.59 30.73 -12.07
N PHE A 3 -16.83 31.15 -11.83
CA PHE A 3 -17.46 32.21 -12.62
C PHE A 3 -16.79 33.53 -12.24
N ARG A 4 -16.20 34.23 -13.21
CA ARG A 4 -15.78 35.63 -13.08
C ARG A 4 -17.03 36.50 -13.09
N GLU A 5 -17.20 37.33 -12.07
CA GLU A 5 -18.11 38.46 -12.12
C GLU A 5 -17.60 39.48 -13.16
N SER A 6 -18.24 39.51 -14.30
CA SER A 6 -18.27 40.69 -15.17
C SER A 6 -19.60 40.65 -15.90
N ASP A 7 -20.52 41.50 -15.52
CA ASP A 7 -21.28 42.42 -16.33
C ASP A 7 -22.64 42.73 -15.72
N LYS A 8 -22.99 43.98 -15.83
CA LYS A 8 -24.09 44.64 -15.16
C LYS A 8 -25.50 44.29 -15.67
N ASP A 9 -25.67 43.30 -16.55
CA ASP A 9 -26.94 42.95 -17.19
C ASP A 9 -27.34 41.47 -17.09
N VAL A 10 -26.81 40.72 -16.13
CA VAL A 10 -27.34 39.38 -15.84
C VAL A 10 -28.55 39.54 -14.93
N GLU A 11 -29.75 39.28 -15.43
CA GLU A 11 -30.95 39.09 -14.61
C GLU A 11 -30.57 38.13 -13.47
N LYS A 12 -30.64 38.59 -12.22
CA LYS A 12 -30.37 37.77 -11.05
C LYS A 12 -31.33 36.59 -11.06
N LEU A 13 -30.85 35.40 -11.44
CA LEU A 13 -31.58 34.16 -11.25
C LEU A 13 -32.01 34.06 -9.79
N THR A 14 -33.31 34.27 -9.54
CA THR A 14 -33.88 34.11 -8.21
C THR A 14 -33.91 32.63 -7.86
N TRP A 15 -33.73 32.29 -6.60
CA TRP A 15 -33.90 30.91 -6.10
C TRP A 15 -35.25 30.29 -6.57
N GLY A 16 -36.31 31.08 -6.74
CA GLY A 16 -37.60 30.63 -7.25
C GLY A 16 -37.52 30.00 -8.65
N VAL A 17 -36.80 30.65 -9.59
CA VAL A 17 -36.63 30.13 -10.96
C VAL A 17 -35.82 28.82 -10.96
N VAL A 18 -34.81 28.73 -10.10
CA VAL A 18 -34.01 27.48 -9.95
C VAL A 18 -34.89 26.35 -9.39
N TRP A 19 -35.78 26.66 -8.45
CA TRP A 19 -36.69 25.68 -7.85
C TRP A 19 -37.73 25.16 -8.84
N GLU A 20 -38.31 26.01 -9.64
CA GLU A 20 -39.28 25.62 -10.68
C GLU A 20 -38.62 24.75 -11.73
N GLY A 21 -37.40 25.09 -12.15
CA GLY A 21 -36.60 24.27 -13.06
C GLY A 21 -36.26 22.89 -12.48
N GLN A 22 -35.91 22.83 -11.21
CA GLN A 22 -35.64 21.54 -10.53
C GLN A 22 -36.92 20.68 -10.46
N LEU A 23 -38.05 21.25 -10.08
CA LEU A 23 -39.32 20.52 -10.02
C LEU A 23 -39.69 19.94 -11.38
N PHE A 24 -39.56 20.73 -12.45
CA PHE A 24 -39.79 20.25 -13.81
C PHE A 24 -38.89 19.08 -14.19
N ILE A 25 -37.57 19.18 -13.92
CA ILE A 25 -36.60 18.13 -14.22
C ILE A 25 -36.95 16.85 -13.45
N ILE A 26 -37.29 16.94 -12.16
CA ILE A 26 -37.65 15.79 -11.33
C ILE A 26 -38.94 15.15 -11.86
N GLN A 27 -39.95 15.90 -12.24
CA GLN A 27 -41.20 15.38 -12.81
C GLN A 27 -40.95 14.66 -14.13
N GLU A 28 -40.12 15.20 -15.01
CA GLU A 28 -39.73 14.52 -16.26
C GLU A 28 -38.91 13.25 -15.97
N ALA A 29 -38.00 13.28 -14.98
CA ALA A 29 -37.23 12.11 -14.58
C ALA A 29 -38.13 10.99 -14.01
N ILE A 30 -39.18 11.34 -13.22
CA ILE A 30 -40.18 10.37 -12.72
C ILE A 30 -40.96 9.76 -13.89
N LYS A 31 -41.39 10.57 -14.86
CA LYS A 31 -42.08 10.07 -16.06
C LYS A 31 -41.20 9.10 -16.86
N LEU A 32 -39.94 9.47 -17.06
CA LEU A 32 -38.96 8.64 -17.75
C LEU A 32 -38.59 7.37 -16.98
N ALA A 33 -38.66 7.38 -15.64
CA ALA A 33 -38.41 6.20 -14.85
C ALA A 33 -39.51 5.14 -15.07
N GLY A 34 -40.78 5.55 -15.17
CA GLY A 34 -41.90 4.66 -15.43
C GLY A 34 -41.95 3.51 -14.43
N ILE A 35 -41.84 2.26 -14.92
CA ILE A 35 -41.79 1.05 -14.11
C ILE A 35 -40.38 0.42 -14.04
N LEU A 36 -39.34 1.06 -14.61
CA LEU A 36 -37.99 0.49 -14.74
C LEU A 36 -37.21 0.61 -13.41
N PRO A 37 -36.84 -0.51 -12.76
CA PRO A 37 -36.22 -0.51 -11.43
C PRO A 37 -34.86 0.19 -11.43
N THR A 38 -34.05 0.04 -12.48
CA THR A 38 -32.73 0.67 -12.57
C THR A 38 -32.80 2.20 -12.58
N ARG A 39 -33.82 2.79 -13.18
CA ARG A 39 -34.03 4.24 -13.19
C ARG A 39 -34.53 4.74 -11.83
N TRP A 40 -35.39 3.98 -11.18
CA TRP A 40 -35.82 4.28 -9.83
C TRP A 40 -34.67 4.23 -8.83
N LYS A 41 -33.76 3.27 -8.96
CA LYS A 41 -32.54 3.23 -8.13
C LYS A 41 -31.75 4.53 -8.21
N ILE A 42 -31.61 5.12 -9.41
CA ILE A 42 -30.93 6.41 -9.60
C ILE A 42 -31.72 7.56 -8.95
N LEU A 43 -33.05 7.62 -9.14
CA LEU A 43 -33.87 8.66 -8.52
C LEU A 43 -33.82 8.59 -6.98
N ILE A 44 -33.87 7.41 -6.42
CA ILE A 44 -33.80 7.17 -4.97
C ILE A 44 -32.45 7.66 -4.43
N SER A 45 -31.32 7.41 -5.10
CA SER A 45 -29.99 7.85 -4.64
C SER A 45 -29.82 9.38 -4.62
N HIS A 46 -30.70 10.12 -5.30
CA HIS A 46 -30.72 11.58 -5.32
C HIS A 46 -31.89 12.20 -4.54
N LEU A 47 -32.75 11.37 -3.95
CA LEU A 47 -34.01 11.80 -3.33
C LEU A 47 -33.78 12.85 -2.23
N SER A 48 -32.70 12.77 -1.46
CA SER A 48 -32.38 13.73 -0.40
C SER A 48 -32.03 15.13 -0.89
N SER A 49 -31.65 15.26 -2.17
CA SER A 49 -31.34 16.55 -2.80
C SER A 49 -32.57 17.22 -3.39
N PHE A 50 -33.75 16.56 -3.37
CA PHE A 50 -34.96 17.07 -3.95
C PHE A 50 -35.67 18.10 -3.01
N PRO A 51 -36.36 19.09 -3.57
CA PRO A 51 -37.26 19.92 -2.79
C PRO A 51 -38.36 19.08 -2.10
N GLU A 52 -38.80 19.47 -0.91
CA GLU A 52 -39.74 18.71 -0.08
C GLU A 52 -41.04 18.30 -0.82
N LYS A 53 -41.61 19.21 -1.61
CA LYS A 53 -42.78 18.90 -2.47
C LYS A 53 -42.47 17.81 -3.50
N ALA A 54 -41.25 17.78 -4.04
CA ALA A 54 -40.85 16.81 -5.03
C ALA A 54 -40.57 15.45 -4.37
N ILE A 55 -40.08 15.41 -3.11
CA ILE A 55 -39.94 14.14 -2.35
C ILE A 55 -41.30 13.47 -2.22
N ASP A 56 -42.32 14.18 -1.78
CA ASP A 56 -43.69 13.65 -1.61
C ASP A 56 -44.27 13.11 -2.92
N GLU A 57 -44.14 13.89 -4.01
CA GLU A 57 -44.57 13.48 -5.35
C GLU A 57 -43.82 12.25 -5.83
N THR A 58 -42.50 12.21 -5.63
CA THR A 58 -41.64 11.08 -5.99
C THR A 58 -42.04 9.81 -5.22
N LEU A 59 -42.24 9.91 -3.90
CA LEU A 59 -42.67 8.78 -3.08
C LEU A 59 -44.07 8.25 -3.46
N ALA A 60 -44.99 9.14 -3.86
CA ALA A 60 -46.32 8.74 -4.36
C ALA A 60 -46.18 7.93 -5.67
N HIS A 61 -45.40 8.42 -6.62
CA HIS A 61 -45.12 7.71 -7.87
C HIS A 61 -44.32 6.40 -7.67
N LEU A 62 -43.41 6.37 -6.68
CA LEU A 62 -42.67 5.17 -6.32
C LEU A 62 -43.62 4.07 -5.81
N LYS A 63 -44.62 4.40 -5.00
CA LYS A 63 -45.67 3.45 -4.58
C LYS A 63 -46.43 2.87 -5.77
N LEU A 64 -46.80 3.71 -6.73
CA LEU A 64 -47.46 3.28 -7.95
C LEU A 64 -46.55 2.38 -8.82
N CYS A 65 -45.27 2.65 -8.83
CA CYS A 65 -44.29 1.81 -9.50
C CYS A 65 -44.22 0.44 -8.83
N LEU A 66 -43.96 0.40 -7.52
CA LEU A 66 -43.85 -0.84 -6.73
C LEU A 66 -45.11 -1.71 -6.87
N SER A 67 -46.32 -1.14 -6.87
CA SER A 67 -47.57 -1.89 -7.02
C SER A 67 -47.77 -2.57 -8.37
N LYS A 68 -46.98 -2.16 -9.40
CA LYS A 68 -47.07 -2.68 -10.78
C LYS A 68 -45.90 -3.58 -11.18
N GLN A 69 -44.88 -3.66 -10.34
CA GLN A 69 -43.68 -4.45 -10.60
C GLN A 69 -43.88 -5.91 -10.16
N ASN A 70 -43.12 -6.82 -10.79
CA ASN A 70 -42.94 -8.19 -10.31
C ASN A 70 -42.03 -8.19 -9.08
N ASP A 71 -41.96 -9.30 -8.36
CA ASP A 71 -41.19 -9.45 -7.11
C ASP A 71 -39.70 -9.13 -7.26
N GLU A 72 -39.10 -9.43 -8.43
CA GLU A 72 -37.68 -9.18 -8.70
C GLU A 72 -37.40 -7.68 -8.83
N ASP A 73 -38.18 -6.99 -9.69
CA ASP A 73 -38.07 -5.55 -9.91
C ASP A 73 -38.44 -4.76 -8.65
N GLN A 74 -39.47 -5.23 -7.92
CA GLN A 74 -39.89 -4.65 -6.65
C GLN A 74 -38.78 -4.72 -5.60
N PHE A 75 -38.08 -5.86 -5.52
CA PHE A 75 -36.95 -6.02 -4.60
C PHE A 75 -35.80 -5.05 -4.89
N ILE A 76 -35.45 -4.84 -6.17
CA ILE A 76 -34.38 -3.89 -6.56
C ILE A 76 -34.70 -2.47 -6.07
N VAL A 77 -35.95 -2.04 -6.23
CA VAL A 77 -36.40 -0.71 -5.82
C VAL A 77 -36.50 -0.59 -4.31
N TRP A 78 -37.06 -1.60 -3.65
CA TRP A 78 -37.17 -1.68 -2.20
C TRP A 78 -35.79 -1.61 -1.53
N GLU A 79 -34.80 -2.39 -2.01
CA GLU A 79 -33.47 -2.41 -1.45
C GLU A 79 -32.75 -1.06 -1.63
N ALA A 80 -32.92 -0.39 -2.77
CA ALA A 80 -32.38 0.94 -2.96
C ALA A 80 -32.97 1.96 -1.97
N LEU A 81 -34.28 1.87 -1.73
CA LEU A 81 -34.97 2.76 -0.77
C LEU A 81 -34.55 2.45 0.66
N ARG A 82 -34.44 1.17 1.03
CA ARG A 82 -33.96 0.71 2.34
C ARG A 82 -32.55 1.26 2.63
N HIS A 83 -31.64 1.13 1.65
CA HIS A 83 -30.27 1.63 1.79
C HIS A 83 -30.24 3.15 2.08
N GLU A 84 -30.99 3.94 1.32
CA GLU A 84 -31.08 5.39 1.57
C GLU A 84 -31.75 5.69 2.92
N TYR A 85 -32.81 4.99 3.28
CA TYR A 85 -33.44 5.12 4.58
C TYR A 85 -32.46 4.88 5.74
N SER A 86 -31.72 3.76 5.70
CA SER A 86 -30.73 3.42 6.73
C SER A 86 -29.61 4.47 6.82
N ARG A 87 -29.11 4.93 5.67
CA ARG A 87 -28.08 5.96 5.61
C ARG A 87 -28.55 7.28 6.28
N HIS A 88 -29.75 7.73 5.95
CA HIS A 88 -30.31 8.97 6.52
C HIS A 88 -30.71 8.82 7.99
N LYS A 89 -31.07 7.63 8.42
CA LYS A 89 -31.35 7.32 9.82
C LYS A 89 -30.08 7.35 10.66
N LYS A 90 -29.00 6.73 10.15
CA LYS A 90 -27.67 6.70 10.80
C LYS A 90 -27.06 8.09 10.98
N TYR A 91 -27.31 9.00 10.05
CA TYR A 91 -26.78 10.36 10.05
C TYR A 91 -27.87 11.41 10.20
N SER A 92 -28.86 11.17 11.06
CA SER A 92 -30.04 12.01 11.25
C SER A 92 -29.75 13.46 11.60
N ASP A 93 -28.60 13.73 12.24
CA ASP A 93 -28.15 15.08 12.60
C ASP A 93 -27.46 15.84 11.47
N ALA A 94 -27.22 15.21 10.32
CA ALA A 94 -26.56 15.85 9.19
C ALA A 94 -27.53 16.77 8.43
N ASN A 95 -27.03 17.93 7.95
CA ASN A 95 -27.84 18.90 7.20
C ASN A 95 -28.45 18.35 5.90
N TRP A 96 -27.91 17.24 5.39
CA TRP A 96 -28.41 16.57 4.17
C TRP A 96 -29.37 15.40 4.48
N ALA A 97 -29.59 15.07 5.76
CA ALA A 97 -30.48 13.98 6.15
C ALA A 97 -31.95 14.34 5.85
N PHE A 98 -32.78 13.32 5.60
CA PHE A 98 -34.22 13.51 5.44
C PHE A 98 -34.83 14.05 6.72
N LYS A 99 -35.85 14.89 6.56
CA LYS A 99 -36.70 15.28 7.69
C LYS A 99 -37.50 14.10 8.23
N VAL A 100 -37.88 14.18 9.50
CA VAL A 100 -38.64 13.12 10.20
C VAL A 100 -39.88 12.70 9.43
N GLU A 101 -40.65 13.66 8.89
CA GLU A 101 -41.87 13.40 8.13
C GLU A 101 -41.62 12.59 6.84
N SER A 102 -40.50 12.84 6.14
CA SER A 102 -40.10 12.07 4.96
C SER A 102 -39.64 10.67 5.36
N MET A 103 -38.92 10.56 6.46
CA MET A 103 -38.47 9.27 7.00
C MET A 103 -39.65 8.36 7.38
N GLU A 104 -40.69 8.91 8.00
CA GLU A 104 -41.91 8.15 8.32
C GLU A 104 -42.65 7.64 7.07
N LYS A 105 -42.74 8.47 6.03
CA LYS A 105 -43.34 8.07 4.75
C LYS A 105 -42.51 6.96 4.07
N ILE A 106 -41.18 7.06 4.08
CA ILE A 106 -40.29 6.05 3.53
C ILE A 106 -40.40 4.74 4.33
N ALA A 107 -40.38 4.81 5.68
CA ALA A 107 -40.55 3.64 6.54
C ALA A 107 -41.85 2.88 6.23
N LYS A 108 -42.94 3.62 6.02
CA LYS A 108 -44.23 3.00 5.66
C LYS A 108 -44.18 2.30 4.30
N ILE A 109 -43.47 2.86 3.31
CA ILE A 109 -43.29 2.21 2.00
C ILE A 109 -42.48 0.93 2.17
N LEU A 110 -41.41 0.99 2.95
CA LEU A 110 -40.55 -0.18 3.21
C LEU A 110 -41.31 -1.31 3.90
N ASP A 111 -42.23 -1.00 4.81
CA ASP A 111 -43.08 -1.99 5.46
C ASP A 111 -44.15 -2.55 4.51
N ASP A 112 -44.84 -1.67 3.75
CA ASP A 112 -45.90 -2.07 2.81
C ASP A 112 -45.41 -3.01 1.69
N TYR A 113 -44.12 -2.87 1.29
CA TYR A 113 -43.50 -3.60 0.17
C TYR A 113 -42.30 -4.45 0.57
N LYS A 114 -42.21 -4.79 1.86
CA LYS A 114 -41.18 -5.70 2.35
C LYS A 114 -41.26 -7.05 1.62
N PRO A 115 -40.11 -7.58 1.12
CA PRO A 115 -40.14 -8.90 0.49
C PRO A 115 -40.73 -9.98 1.39
N ASN A 116 -41.61 -10.79 0.82
CA ASN A 116 -42.18 -11.94 1.55
C ASN A 116 -41.13 -13.07 1.74
N ASP A 117 -40.13 -13.13 0.87
CA ASP A 117 -39.02 -14.05 0.99
C ASP A 117 -38.06 -13.56 2.09
N ILE A 118 -37.97 -14.34 3.16
CA ILE A 118 -37.12 -14.04 4.33
C ILE A 118 -35.63 -13.94 3.95
N VAL A 119 -35.16 -14.72 2.97
CA VAL A 119 -33.78 -14.67 2.51
C VAL A 119 -33.51 -13.32 1.87
N ARG A 120 -34.34 -12.91 0.90
CA ARG A 120 -34.23 -11.60 0.22
C ARG A 120 -34.34 -10.44 1.19
N ALA A 121 -35.30 -10.49 2.12
CA ALA A 121 -35.48 -9.46 3.13
C ALA A 121 -34.27 -9.31 4.08
N SER A 122 -33.39 -10.30 4.13
CA SER A 122 -32.22 -10.34 5.02
C SER A 122 -30.87 -10.14 4.32
N LEU A 123 -30.81 -10.11 2.98
CA LEU A 123 -29.54 -10.06 2.24
C LEU A 123 -28.64 -8.89 2.66
N TRP A 124 -29.23 -7.72 2.88
CA TRP A 124 -28.50 -6.51 3.25
C TRP A 124 -27.67 -6.66 4.53
N ILE A 125 -28.09 -7.51 5.49
CA ILE A 125 -27.37 -7.76 6.74
C ILE A 125 -26.03 -8.48 6.47
N PHE A 126 -25.94 -9.23 5.36
CA PHE A 126 -24.80 -10.08 5.02
C PHE A 126 -23.98 -9.58 3.82
N ASN A 127 -24.39 -8.48 3.15
CA ASN A 127 -23.71 -8.05 1.93
C ASN A 127 -22.47 -7.20 2.21
N ASP A 128 -22.43 -6.41 3.28
CA ASP A 128 -21.36 -5.49 3.59
C ASP A 128 -20.79 -5.72 5.00
N TRP A 129 -19.50 -5.42 5.19
CA TRP A 129 -18.86 -5.43 6.50
C TRP A 129 -19.47 -4.36 7.42
N ASP A 130 -19.66 -3.15 6.89
CA ASP A 130 -20.43 -2.08 7.52
C ASP A 130 -21.89 -2.26 7.16
N SER A 131 -22.63 -2.92 8.02
CA SER A 131 -24.08 -2.96 7.84
C SER A 131 -24.65 -1.57 8.15
N ASP A 132 -25.71 -1.20 7.43
CA ASP A 132 -26.51 0.02 7.67
C ASP A 132 -27.28 -0.01 9.02
N ILE A 133 -26.75 -0.75 9.99
CA ILE A 133 -27.36 -0.92 11.29
C ILE A 133 -27.09 0.31 12.14
N GLU A 134 -28.19 0.87 12.64
CA GLU A 134 -28.16 1.99 13.55
C GLU A 134 -27.69 1.55 14.93
N GLU A 135 -26.59 2.15 15.39
CA GLU A 135 -26.22 2.10 16.80
C GLU A 135 -25.63 3.43 17.29
N SER A 136 -26.03 3.80 18.49
CA SER A 136 -25.41 4.88 19.23
C SER A 136 -23.97 4.50 19.59
N ILE A 137 -23.03 5.38 19.24
CA ILE A 137 -21.56 5.26 19.34
C ILE A 137 -21.06 5.14 20.82
N GLU A 138 -21.92 4.92 21.79
CA GLU A 138 -21.56 5.00 23.21
C GLU A 138 -20.71 3.85 23.74
N ASN A 139 -20.50 2.75 22.98
CA ASN A 139 -19.62 1.65 23.42
C ASN A 139 -18.71 1.17 22.27
N ALA A 140 -17.44 1.51 22.34
CA ALA A 140 -16.43 1.11 21.36
C ALA A 140 -16.22 -0.43 21.19
N GLY A 141 -16.93 -1.25 21.92
CA GLY A 141 -17.03 -2.72 21.73
C GLY A 141 -18.40 -3.18 21.28
N GLY A 142 -19.41 -2.30 21.30
CA GLY A 142 -20.83 -2.65 21.16
C GLY A 142 -21.28 -2.83 19.71
N ILE A 143 -20.85 -1.99 18.78
CA ILE A 143 -21.37 -1.99 17.40
C ILE A 143 -21.06 -3.28 16.64
N LEU A 144 -19.81 -3.76 16.73
CA LEU A 144 -19.44 -5.02 16.06
C LEU A 144 -20.13 -6.23 16.67
N SER A 145 -20.35 -6.26 17.99
CA SER A 145 -21.01 -7.37 18.67
C SER A 145 -22.49 -7.45 18.31
N SER A 146 -23.22 -6.34 18.23
CA SER A 146 -24.64 -6.34 17.91
C SER A 146 -24.92 -6.67 16.44
N VAL A 147 -24.07 -6.25 15.50
CA VAL A 147 -24.16 -6.66 14.09
C VAL A 147 -23.93 -8.17 13.96
N GLU A 148 -22.91 -8.71 14.61
CA GLU A 148 -22.62 -10.15 14.62
C GLU A 148 -23.76 -10.97 15.26
N GLU A 149 -24.36 -10.47 16.33
CA GLU A 149 -25.54 -11.07 16.97
C GLU A 149 -26.74 -11.06 16.02
N MET A 150 -27.04 -9.94 15.38
CA MET A 150 -28.14 -9.81 14.43
C MET A 150 -27.97 -10.76 13.24
N ARG A 151 -26.75 -10.89 12.69
CA ARG A 151 -26.43 -11.86 11.64
C ARG A 151 -26.70 -13.29 12.11
N SER A 152 -26.27 -13.62 13.31
CA SER A 152 -26.50 -14.93 13.92
C SER A 152 -27.99 -15.23 14.11
N GLU A 153 -28.78 -14.26 14.59
CA GLU A 153 -30.22 -14.39 14.76
C GLU A 153 -30.94 -14.53 13.42
N LYS A 154 -30.58 -13.73 12.42
CA LYS A 154 -31.19 -13.83 11.10
C LYS A 154 -30.87 -15.16 10.41
N LEU A 155 -29.66 -15.66 10.55
CA LEU A 155 -29.31 -16.98 10.03
C LEU A 155 -30.12 -18.09 10.73
N ARG A 156 -30.32 -17.99 12.06
CA ARG A 156 -31.22 -18.93 12.80
C ARG A 156 -32.66 -18.84 12.31
N GLU A 157 -33.20 -17.64 12.14
CA GLU A 157 -34.54 -17.40 11.65
C GLU A 157 -34.77 -18.05 10.28
N ILE A 158 -33.83 -17.85 9.33
CA ILE A 158 -33.85 -18.47 7.99
C ILE A 158 -33.83 -20.02 8.13
N TYR A 159 -32.93 -20.53 8.97
CA TYR A 159 -32.82 -21.98 9.18
C TYR A 159 -34.07 -22.58 9.81
N PHE A 160 -34.66 -21.95 10.81
CA PHE A 160 -35.89 -22.46 11.45
C PHE A 160 -37.12 -22.38 10.53
N THR A 161 -37.13 -21.39 9.62
CA THR A 161 -38.28 -21.21 8.71
C THR A 161 -38.15 -22.09 7.46
N LEU A 162 -36.98 -22.20 6.86
CA LEU A 162 -36.73 -22.82 5.54
C LEU A 162 -35.80 -24.04 5.58
N GLY A 163 -35.23 -24.36 6.75
CA GLY A 163 -34.25 -25.44 6.89
C GLY A 163 -32.92 -25.16 6.17
N LEU A 164 -32.17 -26.22 5.88
CA LEU A 164 -30.90 -26.15 5.12
C LEU A 164 -31.06 -25.56 3.73
N PRO A 165 -32.17 -25.80 2.98
CA PRO A 165 -32.37 -25.13 1.68
C PRO A 165 -32.37 -23.62 1.77
N GLY A 166 -32.95 -23.02 2.82
CA GLY A 166 -32.92 -21.57 3.03
C GLY A 166 -31.53 -21.03 3.32
N VAL A 167 -30.70 -21.75 4.09
CA VAL A 167 -29.30 -21.41 4.34
C VAL A 167 -28.48 -21.47 3.05
N LYS A 168 -28.68 -22.51 2.24
CA LYS A 168 -28.06 -22.63 0.92
C LYS A 168 -28.44 -21.46 0.01
N ASP A 169 -29.72 -21.11 -0.02
CA ASP A 169 -30.24 -20.02 -0.84
C ASP A 169 -29.64 -18.68 -0.42
N LEU A 170 -29.55 -18.39 0.87
CA LEU A 170 -28.84 -17.23 1.40
C LEU A 170 -27.40 -17.18 0.89
N PHE A 171 -26.65 -18.27 1.01
CA PHE A 171 -25.24 -18.33 0.58
C PHE A 171 -25.06 -18.16 -0.93
N GLN A 172 -26.10 -18.47 -1.72
CA GLN A 172 -26.07 -18.26 -3.17
C GLN A 172 -26.40 -16.83 -3.60
N GLN A 173 -27.16 -16.10 -2.80
CA GLN A 173 -27.66 -14.76 -3.12
C GLN A 173 -26.81 -13.63 -2.53
N VAL A 174 -26.12 -13.85 -1.40
CA VAL A 174 -25.24 -12.82 -0.80
C VAL A 174 -24.06 -12.46 -1.71
N ASN A 175 -23.63 -11.20 -1.67
CA ASN A 175 -22.46 -10.72 -2.38
C ASN A 175 -21.16 -11.28 -1.77
N ASN A 176 -21.12 -11.36 -0.44
CA ASN A 176 -19.97 -11.87 0.31
C ASN A 176 -20.40 -13.05 1.19
N VAL A 177 -20.21 -14.26 0.66
CA VAL A 177 -20.58 -15.49 1.35
C VAL A 177 -19.81 -15.71 2.65
N PHE A 178 -18.60 -15.17 2.77
CA PHE A 178 -17.79 -15.29 3.98
C PHE A 178 -18.50 -14.69 5.20
N ILE A 179 -19.14 -13.51 5.04
CA ILE A 179 -19.87 -12.85 6.12
C ILE A 179 -21.00 -13.75 6.62
N ALA A 180 -21.78 -14.36 5.73
CA ALA A 180 -22.89 -15.23 6.13
C ALA A 180 -22.39 -16.55 6.73
N ALA A 181 -21.41 -17.20 6.11
CA ALA A 181 -20.89 -18.50 6.53
C ALA A 181 -20.13 -18.43 7.86
N LYS A 182 -19.54 -17.30 8.23
CA LYS A 182 -18.91 -17.06 9.53
C LYS A 182 -19.86 -17.34 10.72
N HIS A 183 -21.17 -17.14 10.51
CA HIS A 183 -22.20 -17.33 11.54
C HIS A 183 -22.80 -18.74 11.59
N ILE A 184 -22.27 -19.70 10.84
CA ILE A 184 -22.79 -21.07 10.77
C ILE A 184 -22.85 -21.76 12.14
N SER A 185 -21.94 -21.41 13.05
CA SER A 185 -21.91 -21.91 14.42
C SER A 185 -23.18 -21.59 15.21
N ALA A 186 -23.89 -20.50 14.84
CA ALA A 186 -25.16 -20.13 15.47
C ALA A 186 -26.28 -21.16 15.25
N LEU A 187 -26.17 -21.98 14.20
CA LEU A 187 -27.20 -23.01 13.88
C LEU A 187 -27.06 -24.25 14.73
N SER A 188 -25.95 -24.47 15.42
CA SER A 188 -25.68 -25.64 16.27
C SER A 188 -25.99 -26.96 15.57
N LEU A 189 -25.66 -27.09 14.29
CA LEU A 189 -25.93 -28.26 13.47
C LEU A 189 -25.28 -29.52 14.05
N ASP A 190 -25.99 -30.65 14.04
CA ASP A 190 -25.39 -31.96 14.25
C ASP A 190 -24.55 -32.36 13.05
N GLU A 191 -23.82 -33.46 13.17
CA GLU A 191 -22.86 -33.87 12.12
C GLU A 191 -23.58 -34.23 10.83
N GLU A 192 -24.77 -34.86 10.88
CA GLU A 192 -25.55 -35.26 9.70
C GLU A 192 -25.98 -34.00 8.90
N LYS A 193 -26.58 -33.04 9.58
CA LYS A 193 -27.05 -31.80 8.96
C LYS A 193 -25.89 -30.95 8.43
N LEU A 194 -24.74 -30.96 9.12
CA LEU A 194 -23.54 -30.26 8.61
C LEU A 194 -23.03 -30.92 7.33
N ASN A 195 -23.01 -32.26 7.29
CA ASN A 195 -22.66 -33.00 6.08
C ASN A 195 -23.63 -32.69 4.93
N ASP A 196 -24.95 -32.71 5.19
CA ASP A 196 -25.96 -32.40 4.18
C ASP A 196 -25.77 -30.98 3.60
N LEU A 197 -25.53 -29.98 4.48
CA LEU A 197 -25.27 -28.63 4.03
C LEU A 197 -23.99 -28.54 3.19
N PHE A 198 -22.90 -29.21 3.64
CA PHE A 198 -21.66 -29.27 2.88
C PHE A 198 -21.87 -29.87 1.49
N VAL A 199 -22.55 -30.99 1.39
CA VAL A 199 -22.89 -31.66 0.13
C VAL A 199 -23.73 -30.77 -0.78
N MET A 200 -24.71 -30.04 -0.24
CA MET A 200 -25.51 -29.08 -1.00
C MET A 200 -24.66 -27.94 -1.57
N LEU A 201 -23.62 -27.50 -0.84
CA LEU A 201 -22.77 -26.39 -1.26
C LEU A 201 -21.69 -26.83 -2.24
N ILE A 202 -20.99 -27.94 -1.97
CA ILE A 202 -19.85 -28.39 -2.79
C ILE A 202 -20.25 -28.70 -4.24
N ASN A 203 -21.49 -29.16 -4.45
CA ASN A 203 -22.07 -29.43 -5.75
C ASN A 203 -22.52 -28.18 -6.53
N ASN A 204 -22.43 -27.00 -5.92
CA ASN A 204 -22.86 -25.77 -6.56
C ASN A 204 -21.82 -25.26 -7.57
N LYS A 205 -22.30 -24.74 -8.70
CA LYS A 205 -21.46 -24.14 -9.74
C LYS A 205 -20.99 -22.72 -9.42
N LYS A 206 -21.63 -22.02 -8.44
CA LYS A 206 -21.19 -20.72 -7.97
C LYS A 206 -19.95 -20.88 -7.09
N ASN A 207 -19.06 -19.87 -7.13
CA ASN A 207 -17.86 -19.84 -6.29
C ASN A 207 -18.22 -19.55 -4.84
N ILE A 208 -18.53 -20.61 -4.08
CA ILE A 208 -18.83 -20.60 -2.65
C ILE A 208 -17.80 -21.40 -1.83
N ASP A 209 -16.58 -21.50 -2.36
CA ASP A 209 -15.49 -22.25 -1.77
C ASP A 209 -15.14 -21.76 -0.35
N GLU A 210 -15.25 -20.44 -0.12
CA GLU A 210 -15.04 -19.84 1.21
C GLU A 210 -16.06 -20.34 2.23
N ALA A 211 -17.35 -20.47 1.84
CA ALA A 211 -18.35 -21.06 2.72
C ALA A 211 -18.05 -22.53 3.02
N CYS A 212 -17.63 -23.30 2.01
CA CYS A 212 -17.21 -24.69 2.20
C CYS A 212 -16.03 -24.78 3.20
N GLY A 213 -15.05 -23.91 3.08
CA GLY A 213 -13.90 -23.87 4.00
C GLY A 213 -14.31 -23.54 5.44
N LEU A 214 -15.21 -22.57 5.65
CA LEU A 214 -15.74 -22.22 6.97
C LEU A 214 -16.58 -23.34 7.57
N LEU A 215 -17.39 -24.06 6.76
CA LEU A 215 -18.11 -25.23 7.24
C LEU A 215 -17.15 -26.34 7.67
N ILE A 216 -16.07 -26.57 6.92
CA ILE A 216 -15.07 -27.56 7.29
C ILE A 216 -14.40 -27.15 8.61
N GLN A 217 -14.03 -25.88 8.76
CA GLN A 217 -13.46 -25.40 10.02
C GLN A 217 -14.44 -25.58 11.19
N TYR A 218 -15.70 -25.24 11.01
CA TYR A 218 -16.74 -25.46 12.04
C TYR A 218 -16.88 -26.94 12.40
N GLY A 219 -16.87 -27.83 11.40
CA GLY A 219 -16.90 -29.27 11.62
C GLY A 219 -15.69 -29.79 12.39
N VAL A 220 -14.50 -29.29 12.06
CA VAL A 220 -13.25 -29.62 12.81
C VAL A 220 -13.33 -29.12 14.25
N ASP A 221 -13.79 -27.90 14.48
CA ASP A 221 -13.90 -27.31 15.82
C ASP A 221 -14.91 -28.08 16.70
N ARG A 222 -15.98 -28.65 16.11
CA ARG A 222 -17.07 -29.29 16.84
C ARG A 222 -16.93 -30.81 16.96
N PHE A 223 -16.44 -31.47 15.91
CA PHE A 223 -16.39 -32.94 15.81
C PHE A 223 -14.96 -33.49 15.75
N GLY A 224 -13.96 -32.60 15.82
CA GLY A 224 -12.56 -32.94 15.78
C GLY A 224 -12.01 -33.12 14.36
N THR A 225 -10.68 -33.27 14.30
CA THR A 225 -9.95 -33.34 13.03
C THR A 225 -10.29 -34.58 12.19
N GLU A 226 -10.82 -35.64 12.82
CA GLU A 226 -11.30 -36.83 12.11
C GLU A 226 -12.40 -36.53 11.10
N TRP A 227 -13.13 -35.44 11.26
CA TRP A 227 -14.12 -35.00 10.29
C TRP A 227 -13.52 -34.67 8.90
N LEU A 228 -12.24 -34.29 8.84
CA LEU A 228 -11.53 -34.07 7.57
C LEU A 228 -11.41 -35.35 6.73
N ASN A 229 -11.41 -36.52 7.34
CA ASN A 229 -11.41 -37.80 6.60
C ASN A 229 -12.72 -37.97 5.80
N LYS A 230 -13.86 -37.47 6.30
CA LYS A 230 -15.13 -37.47 5.56
C LYS A 230 -15.07 -36.48 4.39
N ILE A 231 -14.48 -35.30 4.59
CA ILE A 231 -14.28 -34.30 3.54
C ILE A 231 -13.44 -34.89 2.40
N LYS A 232 -12.37 -35.65 2.71
CA LYS A 232 -11.58 -36.36 1.71
C LYS A 232 -12.44 -37.30 0.83
N VAL A 233 -13.36 -38.04 1.45
CA VAL A 233 -14.31 -38.92 0.74
C VAL A 233 -15.23 -38.10 -0.17
N TYR A 234 -15.78 -37.01 0.33
CA TYR A 234 -16.65 -36.13 -0.47
C TYR A 234 -15.92 -35.48 -1.65
N PHE A 235 -14.68 -35.03 -1.48
CA PHE A 235 -13.89 -34.51 -2.60
C PHE A 235 -13.73 -35.52 -3.74
N LYS A 236 -13.49 -36.80 -3.39
CA LYS A 236 -13.40 -37.88 -4.35
C LYS A 236 -14.77 -38.20 -4.98
N GLN A 237 -15.82 -38.29 -4.16
CA GLN A 237 -17.18 -38.62 -4.63
C GLN A 237 -17.74 -37.60 -5.60
N PHE A 238 -17.43 -36.31 -5.39
CA PHE A 238 -17.91 -35.19 -6.22
C PHE A 238 -16.89 -34.70 -7.24
N GLU A 239 -15.83 -35.48 -7.47
CA GLU A 239 -14.79 -35.17 -8.45
C GLU A 239 -14.23 -33.73 -8.34
N ILE A 240 -14.02 -33.27 -7.09
CA ILE A 240 -13.50 -31.93 -6.84
C ILE A 240 -12.04 -31.87 -7.28
N THR A 241 -11.73 -30.91 -8.17
CA THR A 241 -10.37 -30.75 -8.67
C THR A 241 -9.38 -30.43 -7.54
N PRO A 242 -8.11 -30.87 -7.64
CA PRO A 242 -7.10 -30.58 -6.62
C PRO A 242 -6.93 -29.08 -6.32
N ASP A 243 -7.03 -28.23 -7.34
CA ASP A 243 -6.98 -26.77 -7.18
C ASP A 243 -8.13 -26.24 -6.32
N ARG A 244 -9.36 -26.69 -6.59
CA ARG A 244 -10.55 -26.29 -5.82
C ARG A 244 -10.48 -26.84 -4.40
N ALA A 245 -10.10 -28.09 -4.22
CA ALA A 245 -9.93 -28.71 -2.91
C ALA A 245 -8.86 -27.98 -2.08
N GLY A 246 -7.72 -27.67 -2.69
CA GLY A 246 -6.65 -26.91 -2.05
C GLY A 246 -7.12 -25.52 -1.60
N LYS A 247 -7.88 -24.81 -2.46
CA LYS A 247 -8.46 -23.49 -2.16
C LYS A 247 -9.42 -23.55 -0.96
N ILE A 248 -10.32 -24.52 -0.92
CA ILE A 248 -11.27 -24.72 0.17
C ILE A 248 -10.53 -24.98 1.48
N LEU A 249 -9.57 -25.92 1.47
CA LEU A 249 -8.79 -26.28 2.66
C LEU A 249 -7.87 -25.15 3.14
N ALA A 250 -7.38 -24.29 2.24
CA ALA A 250 -6.48 -23.19 2.58
C ALA A 250 -7.08 -22.16 3.56
N SER A 251 -8.40 -22.13 3.70
CA SER A 251 -9.10 -21.30 4.68
C SER A 251 -9.09 -21.84 6.12
N LEU A 252 -8.67 -23.10 6.31
CA LEU A 252 -8.58 -23.71 7.64
C LEU A 252 -7.53 -23.04 8.51
N ARG A 253 -7.79 -23.02 9.84
CA ARG A 253 -6.81 -22.51 10.82
C ARG A 253 -5.53 -23.33 10.81
N ASP A 254 -4.44 -22.69 11.12
CA ASP A 254 -3.15 -23.33 11.19
C ASP A 254 -3.01 -24.17 12.46
N SER A 255 -2.83 -25.47 12.29
CA SER A 255 -2.43 -26.39 13.36
C SER A 255 -1.71 -27.61 12.78
N GLN A 256 -0.78 -28.16 13.55
CA GLN A 256 -0.02 -29.33 13.12
C GLN A 256 -0.91 -30.55 12.84
N GLU A 257 -1.99 -30.72 13.59
CA GLU A 257 -2.95 -31.79 13.36
C GLU A 257 -3.63 -31.68 12.00
N ILE A 258 -4.10 -30.48 11.65
CA ILE A 258 -4.73 -30.21 10.35
C ILE A 258 -3.72 -30.45 9.23
N TRP A 259 -2.49 -29.92 9.34
CA TRP A 259 -1.46 -30.10 8.33
C TRP A 259 -1.13 -31.58 8.12
N ASN A 260 -0.99 -32.37 9.20
CA ASN A 260 -0.70 -33.81 9.13
C ASN A 260 -1.82 -34.59 8.42
N ILE A 261 -3.06 -34.17 8.53
CA ILE A 261 -4.18 -34.79 7.83
C ILE A 261 -4.18 -34.38 6.36
N ILE A 262 -3.98 -33.10 6.06
CA ILE A 262 -3.94 -32.58 4.69
C ILE A 262 -2.79 -33.22 3.89
N GLU A 263 -1.64 -33.47 4.50
CA GLU A 263 -0.54 -34.18 3.84
C GLU A 263 -0.89 -35.61 3.39
N ARG A 264 -1.96 -36.18 3.94
CA ARG A 264 -2.47 -37.50 3.55
C ARG A 264 -3.56 -37.45 2.48
N PHE A 265 -3.93 -36.24 2.00
CA PHE A 265 -4.85 -36.13 0.89
C PHE A 265 -4.15 -36.56 -0.41
N GLU A 266 -4.93 -37.25 -1.27
CA GLU A 266 -4.47 -37.75 -2.58
C GLU A 266 -4.48 -36.65 -3.65
N ASP A 267 -4.04 -36.98 -4.85
CA ASP A 267 -4.19 -36.19 -6.09
C ASP A 267 -3.59 -34.76 -6.03
N ASN A 268 -2.46 -34.58 -5.37
CA ASN A 268 -1.77 -33.28 -5.23
C ASN A 268 -2.58 -32.20 -4.48
N ILE A 269 -3.62 -32.57 -3.72
CA ILE A 269 -4.42 -31.61 -2.94
C ILE A 269 -3.55 -30.89 -1.89
N SER A 270 -2.65 -31.64 -1.22
CA SER A 270 -1.70 -31.04 -0.27
C SER A 270 -0.81 -29.98 -0.93
N GLU A 271 -0.31 -30.25 -2.13
CA GLU A 271 0.49 -29.29 -2.90
C GLU A 271 -0.32 -28.01 -3.18
N LYS A 272 -1.55 -28.19 -3.67
CA LYS A 272 -2.45 -27.05 -3.96
C LYS A 272 -2.86 -26.29 -2.70
N TYR A 273 -3.04 -26.97 -1.58
CA TYR A 273 -3.28 -26.33 -0.28
C TYR A 273 -2.14 -25.36 0.06
N TRP A 274 -0.89 -25.82 0.05
CA TRP A 274 0.25 -24.99 0.41
C TRP A 274 0.53 -23.87 -0.59
N LEU A 275 0.24 -24.06 -1.87
CA LEU A 275 0.35 -23.00 -2.88
C LEU A 275 -0.69 -21.89 -2.69
N GLN A 276 -1.88 -22.22 -2.17
CA GLN A 276 -3.00 -21.27 -2.03
C GLN A 276 -3.15 -20.73 -0.61
N LYS A 277 -2.54 -21.38 0.38
CA LYS A 277 -2.59 -20.95 1.78
C LYS A 277 -2.07 -19.51 1.92
N GLN A 278 -2.90 -18.63 2.47
CA GLN A 278 -2.50 -17.25 2.76
C GLN A 278 -1.61 -17.23 4.01
N PRO A 279 -0.44 -16.58 3.93
CA PRO A 279 0.46 -16.51 5.07
C PRO A 279 -0.11 -15.54 6.12
N ILE A 280 -0.04 -15.94 7.39
CA ILE A 280 -0.35 -15.09 8.54
C ILE A 280 0.80 -15.14 9.54
N ALA A 281 1.01 -14.07 10.28
CA ALA A 281 2.03 -14.03 11.31
C ALA A 281 1.73 -15.08 12.42
N MET A 282 2.64 -16.03 12.61
CA MET A 282 2.48 -17.12 13.55
C MET A 282 2.85 -16.68 14.97
N MET A 283 1.86 -16.73 15.87
CA MET A 283 2.03 -16.39 17.30
C MET A 283 2.07 -17.62 18.22
N GLY A 284 1.89 -18.82 17.67
CA GLY A 284 1.85 -20.08 18.39
C GLY A 284 3.21 -20.63 18.79
N LYS A 285 3.33 -21.97 18.83
CA LYS A 285 4.58 -22.65 19.18
C LYS A 285 5.67 -22.41 18.12
N THR A 286 6.92 -22.29 18.54
CA THR A 286 8.07 -22.15 17.63
C THR A 286 8.20 -23.32 16.67
N SER A 287 7.89 -24.55 17.13
CA SER A 287 7.87 -25.73 16.27
C SER A 287 6.92 -25.60 15.08
N ASP A 288 5.75 -25.03 15.30
CA ASP A 288 4.73 -24.86 14.26
C ASP A 288 5.17 -23.80 13.25
N LEU A 289 5.86 -22.73 13.72
CA LEU A 289 6.45 -21.72 12.84
C LEU A 289 7.47 -22.34 11.88
N PHE A 290 8.39 -23.16 12.37
CA PHE A 290 9.37 -23.81 11.51
C PHE A 290 8.72 -24.76 10.51
N VAL A 291 7.73 -25.55 10.93
CA VAL A 291 7.00 -26.44 10.02
C VAL A 291 6.35 -25.67 8.88
N ILE A 292 5.63 -24.59 9.18
CA ILE A 292 4.95 -23.80 8.13
C ILE A 292 5.95 -23.09 7.21
N MET A 293 7.05 -22.58 7.77
CA MET A 293 8.13 -21.97 6.99
C MET A 293 8.75 -22.99 6.02
N ASP A 294 9.07 -24.19 6.48
CA ASP A 294 9.64 -25.24 5.64
C ASP A 294 8.68 -25.59 4.49
N LYS A 295 7.38 -25.69 4.76
CA LYS A 295 6.36 -25.95 3.73
C LYS A 295 6.30 -24.84 2.66
N TYR A 296 6.46 -23.58 3.04
CA TYR A 296 6.55 -22.48 2.08
C TYR A 296 7.88 -22.49 1.32
N ILE A 297 9.00 -22.74 2.01
CA ILE A 297 10.34 -22.83 1.41
C ILE A 297 10.41 -23.93 0.35
N GLU A 298 9.91 -25.14 0.64
CA GLU A 298 9.85 -26.27 -0.28
C GLU A 298 9.14 -25.92 -1.60
N ARG A 299 8.22 -24.96 -1.57
CA ARG A 299 7.41 -24.52 -2.72
C ARG A 299 7.85 -23.19 -3.32
N GLY A 300 9.01 -22.70 -2.93
CA GLY A 300 9.56 -21.45 -3.44
C GLY A 300 8.77 -20.19 -3.02
N ARG A 301 7.96 -20.27 -1.95
CA ARG A 301 7.17 -19.16 -1.41
C ARG A 301 7.92 -18.45 -0.28
N GLY A 302 9.04 -17.83 -0.61
CA GLY A 302 9.90 -17.14 0.35
C GLY A 302 9.22 -15.99 1.09
N LEU A 303 8.44 -15.18 0.39
CA LEU A 303 7.69 -14.09 1.00
C LEU A 303 6.65 -14.61 2.00
N ALA A 304 5.95 -15.69 1.69
CA ALA A 304 5.00 -16.31 2.61
C ALA A 304 5.68 -16.82 3.91
N ALA A 305 6.87 -17.40 3.80
CA ALA A 305 7.65 -17.80 4.97
C ALA A 305 8.07 -16.60 5.82
N ILE A 306 8.52 -15.50 5.20
CA ILE A 306 8.88 -14.26 5.90
C ILE A 306 7.66 -13.65 6.61
N ILE A 307 6.51 -13.59 5.94
CA ILE A 307 5.27 -13.09 6.55
C ILE A 307 4.92 -13.91 7.80
N SER A 308 5.00 -15.23 7.70
CA SER A 308 4.69 -16.11 8.83
C SER A 308 5.64 -15.90 10.03
N ALA A 309 6.91 -15.60 9.76
CA ALA A 309 7.93 -15.32 10.79
C ALA A 309 7.98 -13.86 11.23
N SER A 310 7.22 -12.95 10.63
CA SER A 310 7.42 -11.49 10.69
C SER A 310 7.37 -10.86 12.08
N GLN A 311 6.78 -11.52 13.07
CA GLN A 311 6.75 -11.08 14.47
C GLN A 311 7.80 -11.78 15.35
N ARG A 312 8.56 -12.71 14.78
CA ARG A 312 9.48 -13.61 15.50
C ARG A 312 10.79 -13.85 14.72
N LEU A 313 11.21 -12.88 13.91
CA LEU A 313 12.42 -12.98 13.09
C LEU A 313 13.68 -13.26 13.93
N SER A 314 13.72 -12.75 15.16
CA SER A 314 14.83 -12.99 16.11
C SER A 314 15.02 -14.46 16.48
N GLU A 315 13.98 -15.29 16.35
CA GLU A 315 14.06 -16.73 16.62
C GLU A 315 14.57 -17.54 15.41
N ILE A 316 14.63 -16.93 14.23
CA ILE A 316 15.02 -17.61 12.99
C ILE A 316 16.54 -17.49 12.80
N PRO A 317 17.27 -18.58 12.48
CA PRO A 317 18.70 -18.50 12.21
C PRO A 317 19.05 -17.56 11.07
N SER A 318 20.17 -16.84 11.20
CA SER A 318 20.64 -15.88 10.17
C SER A 318 20.78 -16.52 8.79
N THR A 319 21.29 -17.73 8.74
CA THR A 319 21.42 -18.50 7.49
C THR A 319 20.08 -18.76 6.82
N THR A 320 19.04 -19.02 7.61
CA THR A 320 17.67 -19.21 7.09
C THR A 320 17.10 -17.89 6.56
N LEU A 321 17.27 -16.77 7.29
CA LEU A 321 16.81 -15.46 6.82
C LEU A 321 17.50 -15.03 5.52
N LEU A 322 18.82 -15.24 5.41
CA LEU A 322 19.57 -14.97 4.17
C LEU A 322 19.09 -15.85 3.01
N TYR A 323 18.81 -17.14 3.28
CA TYR A 323 18.28 -18.06 2.28
C TYR A 323 16.85 -17.68 1.84
N LEU A 324 16.00 -17.22 2.75
CA LEU A 324 14.68 -16.72 2.40
C LEU A 324 14.74 -15.52 1.44
N LEU A 325 15.69 -14.61 1.63
CA LEU A 325 15.91 -13.52 0.67
C LEU A 325 16.26 -14.06 -0.73
N ASP A 326 17.07 -15.12 -0.84
CA ASP A 326 17.36 -15.73 -2.15
C ASP A 326 16.12 -16.38 -2.80
N ILE A 327 15.26 -17.00 -2.00
CA ILE A 327 14.00 -17.58 -2.50
C ILE A 327 13.07 -16.47 -2.99
N VAL A 328 12.93 -15.38 -2.24
CA VAL A 328 12.08 -14.24 -2.62
C VAL A 328 12.54 -13.65 -3.96
N VAL A 329 13.84 -13.51 -4.21
CA VAL A 329 14.36 -13.07 -5.52
C VAL A 329 13.91 -14.00 -6.65
N LYS A 330 14.00 -15.33 -6.42
CA LYS A 330 13.53 -16.32 -7.41
C LYS A 330 12.02 -16.24 -7.62
N GLU A 331 11.27 -16.06 -6.54
CA GLU A 331 9.80 -15.91 -6.56
C GLU A 331 9.39 -14.68 -7.38
N ILE A 332 10.04 -13.52 -7.15
CA ILE A 332 9.81 -12.29 -7.94
C ILE A 332 10.07 -12.53 -9.43
N ASN A 333 11.21 -13.14 -9.76
CA ASN A 333 11.60 -13.37 -11.15
C ASN A 333 10.70 -14.39 -11.88
N SER A 334 10.15 -15.38 -11.17
CA SER A 334 9.34 -16.46 -11.76
C SER A 334 7.86 -16.11 -11.91
N GLN A 335 7.33 -15.21 -11.10
CA GLN A 335 5.92 -14.88 -11.03
C GLN A 335 5.59 -13.47 -11.53
N ASP A 336 6.57 -12.72 -12.03
CA ASP A 336 6.45 -11.30 -12.41
C ASP A 336 5.84 -10.45 -11.28
N ILE A 337 6.18 -10.79 -10.03
CA ILE A 337 5.74 -10.05 -8.85
C ILE A 337 6.41 -8.68 -8.86
N GLN A 338 5.62 -7.63 -8.85
CA GLN A 338 6.14 -6.27 -8.75
C GLN A 338 6.61 -5.95 -7.32
N PHE A 339 7.62 -5.08 -7.20
CA PHE A 339 8.03 -4.54 -5.91
C PHE A 339 6.92 -3.63 -5.37
N ASP A 340 6.04 -4.19 -4.56
CA ASP A 340 4.93 -3.48 -3.91
C ASP A 340 5.27 -3.09 -2.45
N THR A 341 4.34 -2.40 -1.82
CA THR A 341 4.47 -1.94 -0.43
C THR A 341 4.59 -3.10 0.56
N MET A 342 3.89 -4.22 0.31
CA MET A 342 3.91 -5.40 1.18
C MET A 342 5.26 -6.10 1.14
N LEU A 343 5.77 -6.39 -0.05
CA LEU A 343 7.10 -6.97 -0.25
C LEU A 343 8.17 -6.10 0.42
N SER A 344 8.14 -4.79 0.13
CA SER A 344 9.11 -3.83 0.68
C SER A 344 9.09 -3.80 2.21
N TYR A 345 7.92 -3.84 2.82
CA TYR A 345 7.76 -3.86 4.28
C TYR A 345 8.40 -5.09 4.92
N TYR A 346 8.11 -6.29 4.40
CA TYR A 346 8.61 -7.53 4.99
C TYR A 346 10.10 -7.75 4.73
N VAL A 347 10.57 -7.43 3.53
CA VAL A 347 12.01 -7.47 3.20
C VAL A 347 12.79 -6.51 4.11
N LYS A 348 12.27 -5.28 4.32
CA LYS A 348 12.90 -4.33 5.25
C LYS A 348 13.03 -4.91 6.66
N LYS A 349 11.99 -5.53 7.21
CA LYS A 349 12.06 -6.17 8.53
C LYS A 349 13.18 -7.21 8.63
N VAL A 350 13.35 -8.03 7.58
CA VAL A 350 14.42 -9.03 7.55
C VAL A 350 15.81 -8.37 7.56
N PHE A 351 16.01 -7.32 6.75
CA PHE A 351 17.26 -6.57 6.75
C PHE A 351 17.53 -5.88 8.09
N ASP A 352 16.51 -5.28 8.71
CA ASP A 352 16.65 -4.59 10.00
C ASP A 352 17.01 -5.58 11.13
N GLU A 353 16.49 -6.82 11.09
CA GLU A 353 16.89 -7.90 11.99
C GLU A 353 18.33 -8.35 11.71
N LEU A 354 18.68 -8.64 10.45
CA LEU A 354 20.03 -9.13 10.08
C LEU A 354 21.14 -8.13 10.39
N LYS A 355 20.87 -6.82 10.31
CA LYS A 355 21.81 -5.75 10.67
C LYS A 355 22.26 -5.78 12.13
N GLN A 356 21.43 -6.29 13.02
CA GLN A 356 21.70 -6.34 14.46
C GLN A 356 22.50 -7.58 14.86
N ARG A 357 22.73 -8.52 13.93
CA ARG A 357 23.36 -9.81 14.22
C ARG A 357 24.84 -9.80 13.90
N SER A 358 25.64 -10.28 14.85
CA SER A 358 27.10 -10.35 14.73
C SER A 358 27.61 -11.55 13.88
N ASP A 359 26.76 -12.54 13.62
CA ASP A 359 27.06 -13.72 12.81
C ASP A 359 26.83 -13.52 11.30
N VAL A 360 26.43 -12.32 10.88
CA VAL A 360 26.18 -11.98 9.48
C VAL A 360 27.30 -11.10 8.95
N SER A 361 27.87 -11.50 7.81
CA SER A 361 28.87 -10.69 7.10
C SER A 361 28.23 -9.40 6.54
N GLU A 362 28.78 -8.24 6.92
CA GLU A 362 28.34 -6.95 6.38
C GLU A 362 28.43 -6.90 4.85
N THR A 363 29.47 -7.55 4.29
CA THR A 363 29.67 -7.66 2.83
C THR A 363 28.56 -8.47 2.17
N ASP A 364 28.22 -9.65 2.69
CA ASP A 364 27.18 -10.50 2.12
C ASP A 364 25.80 -9.82 2.20
N LEU A 365 25.54 -9.13 3.30
CA LEU A 365 24.28 -8.41 3.49
C LEU A 365 24.18 -7.20 2.55
N ALA A 366 25.28 -6.48 2.31
CA ALA A 366 25.34 -5.37 1.36
C ALA A 366 25.06 -5.82 -0.08
N PHE A 367 25.61 -6.96 -0.50
CA PHE A 367 25.32 -7.51 -1.84
C PHE A 367 23.87 -7.95 -1.98
N LYS A 368 23.25 -8.50 -0.93
CA LYS A 368 21.81 -8.80 -0.94
C LYS A 368 20.98 -7.51 -0.99
N GLU A 369 21.36 -6.49 -0.21
CA GLU A 369 20.69 -5.17 -0.24
C GLU A 369 20.66 -4.57 -1.64
N MET A 370 21.72 -4.73 -2.43
CA MET A 370 21.77 -4.28 -3.82
C MET A 370 20.65 -4.87 -4.69
N THR A 371 20.31 -6.15 -4.49
CA THR A 371 19.22 -6.81 -5.21
C THR A 371 17.85 -6.23 -4.84
N TYR A 372 17.71 -5.76 -3.62
CA TYR A 372 16.48 -5.22 -3.07
C TYR A 372 16.40 -3.68 -3.05
N LEU A 373 17.29 -2.99 -3.77
CA LEU A 373 17.25 -1.52 -3.86
C LEU A 373 15.86 -0.94 -4.21
N PRO A 374 15.06 -1.55 -5.11
CA PRO A 374 13.70 -1.08 -5.37
C PRO A 374 12.77 -1.12 -4.15
N CYS A 375 13.06 -1.94 -3.14
CA CYS A 375 12.29 -1.99 -1.89
C CYS A 375 12.60 -0.83 -0.94
N PHE A 376 13.63 -0.02 -1.22
CA PHE A 376 14.14 1.02 -0.33
C PHE A 376 14.17 2.41 -0.99
N PRO A 377 13.05 2.89 -1.60
CA PRO A 377 13.07 4.12 -2.40
C PRO A 377 13.39 5.37 -1.58
N ASP A 378 12.98 5.44 -0.32
CA ASP A 378 13.02 6.64 0.53
C ASP A 378 13.52 6.32 1.95
N ARG A 379 14.80 5.93 2.07
CA ARG A 379 15.41 5.74 3.40
C ARG A 379 16.15 7.00 3.85
N ASP A 380 15.88 7.41 5.08
CA ASP A 380 16.64 8.45 5.80
C ASP A 380 18.00 7.93 6.30
N GLU A 381 18.16 6.61 6.47
CA GLU A 381 19.39 5.98 6.93
C GLU A 381 20.27 5.49 5.78
N PRO A 382 21.62 5.62 5.90
CA PRO A 382 22.53 5.08 4.90
C PRO A 382 22.38 3.56 4.76
N LEU A 383 22.34 3.08 3.52
CA LEU A 383 22.33 1.67 3.20
C LEU A 383 23.63 0.99 3.69
N ILE A 384 23.59 -0.33 3.92
CA ILE A 384 24.78 -1.12 4.25
C ILE A 384 25.80 -1.01 3.12
N LEU A 385 25.30 -1.03 1.89
CA LEU A 385 26.12 -0.88 0.69
C LEU A 385 26.83 0.48 0.65
N HIS A 386 26.21 1.58 1.09
CA HIS A 386 26.88 2.88 1.25
C HIS A 386 28.05 2.79 2.25
N ARG A 387 27.85 2.17 3.41
CA ARG A 387 28.92 1.98 4.39
C ARG A 387 30.05 1.09 3.85
N LEU A 388 29.70 0.06 3.08
CA LEU A 388 30.67 -0.80 2.45
C LEU A 388 31.52 -0.07 1.40
N MET A 389 30.91 0.78 0.57
CA MET A 389 31.61 1.64 -0.40
C MET A 389 32.61 2.59 0.29
N MET A 390 32.24 3.13 1.47
CA MET A 390 33.13 4.00 2.25
C MET A 390 34.28 3.25 2.94
N LYS A 391 34.16 1.95 3.13
CA LYS A 391 35.21 1.10 3.69
C LYS A 391 36.08 0.43 2.63
N LYS A 392 35.53 0.15 1.44
CA LYS A 392 36.17 -0.59 0.35
C LYS A 392 36.09 0.20 -0.96
N PRO A 393 37.17 0.90 -1.32
CA PRO A 393 37.25 1.67 -2.57
C PRO A 393 36.89 0.86 -3.83
N GLU A 394 37.19 -0.44 -3.85
CA GLU A 394 36.90 -1.35 -4.96
C GLU A 394 35.40 -1.43 -5.26
N VAL A 395 34.57 -1.51 -4.21
CA VAL A 395 33.10 -1.59 -4.33
C VAL A 395 32.53 -0.28 -4.88
N PHE A 396 33.11 0.84 -4.47
CA PHE A 396 32.73 2.15 -5.00
C PHE A 396 33.07 2.29 -6.49
N ILE A 397 34.29 1.88 -6.87
CA ILE A 397 34.73 1.94 -8.29
C ILE A 397 33.94 0.96 -9.16
N GLU A 398 33.59 -0.23 -8.66
CA GLU A 398 32.71 -1.14 -9.40
C GLU A 398 31.35 -0.47 -9.69
N ALA A 399 30.78 0.24 -8.72
CA ALA A 399 29.54 1.00 -8.94
C ALA A 399 29.71 2.11 -10.00
N ILE A 400 30.82 2.84 -9.98
CA ILE A 400 31.14 3.85 -11.00
C ILE A 400 31.26 3.20 -12.40
N CYS A 401 31.93 2.06 -12.52
CA CYS A 401 32.08 1.34 -13.79
C CYS A 401 30.77 0.80 -14.36
N ILE A 402 29.80 0.45 -13.51
CA ILE A 402 28.47 0.02 -13.95
C ILE A 402 27.67 1.19 -14.53
N VAL A 403 27.79 2.37 -13.93
CA VAL A 403 26.98 3.55 -14.29
C VAL A 403 27.58 4.33 -15.45
N TYR A 404 28.91 4.54 -15.44
CA TYR A 404 29.59 5.42 -16.34
C TYR A 404 30.52 4.62 -17.25
N ARG A 405 30.30 4.68 -18.56
CA ARG A 405 31.19 4.11 -19.59
C ARG A 405 32.40 5.00 -19.84
N SER A 406 33.51 4.40 -20.19
CA SER A 406 34.68 5.12 -20.73
C SER A 406 34.72 4.99 -22.25
N ASP A 407 35.52 5.84 -22.89
CA ASP A 407 35.73 5.80 -24.35
C ASP A 407 36.46 4.52 -24.82
N GLU A 408 37.09 3.79 -23.86
CA GLU A 408 37.80 2.54 -24.13
C GLU A 408 36.90 1.29 -23.94
N ASP A 409 35.67 1.46 -23.42
CA ASP A 409 34.73 0.35 -23.31
C ASP A 409 34.18 -0.04 -24.69
N GLU A 410 33.88 -1.33 -24.90
CA GLU A 410 33.21 -1.77 -26.12
C GLU A 410 31.88 -1.02 -26.32
N GLN A 411 31.75 -0.36 -27.46
CA GLN A 411 30.55 0.42 -27.80
C GLN A 411 29.43 -0.49 -28.29
N THR A 412 28.98 -1.41 -27.43
CA THR A 412 27.79 -2.22 -27.67
C THR A 412 26.55 -1.54 -27.04
N GLU A 413 25.41 -1.66 -27.70
CA GLU A 413 24.14 -1.20 -27.05
C GLU A 413 23.86 -2.04 -25.79
N PRO A 414 23.60 -1.39 -24.63
CA PRO A 414 23.34 -2.12 -23.41
C PRO A 414 22.01 -2.86 -23.49
N SER A 415 21.96 -4.06 -22.96
CA SER A 415 20.73 -4.79 -22.78
C SER A 415 19.78 -4.06 -21.79
N GLU A 416 18.47 -4.35 -21.87
CA GLU A 416 17.48 -3.77 -20.96
C GLU A 416 17.82 -4.06 -19.48
N LEU A 417 18.39 -5.22 -19.19
CA LEU A 417 18.82 -5.60 -17.83
C LEU A 417 20.00 -4.74 -17.36
N GLU A 418 20.99 -4.48 -18.21
CA GLU A 418 22.13 -3.61 -17.90
C GLU A 418 21.67 -2.17 -17.64
N VAL A 419 20.74 -1.65 -18.44
CA VAL A 419 20.15 -0.31 -18.23
C VAL A 419 19.43 -0.24 -16.88
N LYS A 420 18.61 -1.24 -16.53
CA LYS A 420 17.92 -1.30 -15.24
C LYS A 420 18.92 -1.35 -14.06
N ARG A 421 19.98 -2.15 -14.20
CA ARG A 421 21.04 -2.26 -13.19
C ARG A 421 21.78 -0.92 -13.02
N ALA A 422 22.23 -0.31 -14.12
CA ALA A 422 22.92 0.97 -14.09
C ALA A 422 22.04 2.08 -13.48
N THR A 423 20.74 2.12 -13.82
CA THR A 423 19.79 3.08 -13.24
C THR A 423 19.64 2.90 -11.71
N SER A 424 19.59 1.67 -11.23
CA SER A 424 19.50 1.39 -9.79
C SER A 424 20.77 1.81 -9.05
N ILE A 425 21.96 1.51 -9.61
CA ILE A 425 23.24 1.90 -9.05
C ILE A 425 23.44 3.43 -9.11
N TYR A 426 23.01 4.08 -10.20
CA TYR A 426 23.03 5.54 -10.28
C TYR A 426 22.23 6.19 -9.15
N ARG A 427 21.02 5.72 -8.89
CA ARG A 427 20.19 6.20 -7.77
C ARG A 427 20.84 5.94 -6.41
N LEU A 428 21.55 4.81 -6.27
CA LEU A 428 22.31 4.49 -5.07
C LEU A 428 23.43 5.52 -4.86
N LEU A 429 24.23 5.84 -5.89
CA LEU A 429 25.30 6.84 -5.82
C LEU A 429 24.77 8.25 -5.54
N GLU A 430 23.64 8.65 -6.13
CA GLU A 430 23.01 9.96 -5.86
C GLU A 430 22.50 10.10 -4.41
N LYS A 431 22.19 8.99 -3.75
CA LYS A 431 21.76 8.97 -2.33
C LYS A 431 22.92 8.78 -1.34
N LEU A 432 24.15 8.65 -1.82
CA LEU A 432 25.32 8.45 -0.99
C LEU A 432 25.75 9.77 -0.32
N GLN A 433 25.47 9.90 0.98
CA GLN A 433 25.69 11.13 1.76
C GLN A 433 26.67 10.96 2.93
N ILE A 434 27.16 9.75 3.15
CA ILE A 434 28.16 9.46 4.19
C ILE A 434 29.58 9.58 3.64
N LEU A 435 30.51 9.99 4.47
CA LEU A 435 31.91 10.18 4.08
C LEU A 435 32.81 9.10 4.71
N PRO A 436 33.91 8.74 4.05
CA PRO A 436 34.92 7.87 4.63
C PRO A 436 35.47 8.47 5.92
N GLY A 437 35.59 7.65 6.97
CA GLY A 437 36.12 8.09 8.26
C GLY A 437 35.22 9.01 9.07
N GLN A 438 33.99 9.32 8.62
CA GLN A 438 33.06 10.17 9.36
C GLN A 438 32.44 9.44 10.56
N ILE A 439 32.49 10.08 11.73
CA ILE A 439 31.78 9.69 12.94
C ILE A 439 31.09 10.96 13.47
N ASP A 440 29.77 10.99 13.43
CA ASP A 440 28.96 12.17 13.74
C ASP A 440 29.38 13.40 12.91
N ASN A 441 29.84 14.47 13.57
CA ASN A 441 30.30 15.69 12.90
C ASN A 441 31.83 15.75 12.69
N GLU A 442 32.56 14.72 13.11
CA GLU A 442 34.02 14.66 12.95
C GLU A 442 34.40 13.73 11.80
N ILE A 443 35.49 14.07 11.11
CA ILE A 443 36.02 13.29 9.98
C ILE A 443 37.49 12.96 10.27
N ASP A 444 37.79 11.67 10.28
CA ASP A 444 39.15 11.15 10.35
C ASP A 444 39.87 11.45 9.01
N GLN A 445 40.76 12.46 9.04
CA GLN A 445 41.44 12.97 7.85
C GLN A 445 42.29 11.89 7.16
N ASP A 446 43.00 11.07 7.92
CA ASP A 446 43.89 10.06 7.34
C ASP A 446 43.08 8.99 6.61
N LYS A 447 41.96 8.53 7.19
CA LYS A 447 41.06 7.57 6.54
C LYS A 447 40.40 8.15 5.27
N LEU A 448 40.02 9.40 5.30
CA LEU A 448 39.45 10.09 4.14
C LEU A 448 40.47 10.19 3.01
N GLU A 449 41.71 10.60 3.35
CA GLU A 449 42.81 10.72 2.39
C GLU A 449 43.16 9.39 1.76
N ASP A 450 43.41 8.36 2.60
CA ASP A 450 43.69 7.00 2.13
C ASP A 450 42.57 6.46 1.20
N TRP A 451 41.32 6.70 1.54
CA TRP A 451 40.19 6.27 0.71
C TRP A 451 40.19 7.03 -0.64
N CYS A 452 40.34 8.36 -0.63
CA CYS A 452 40.38 9.16 -1.85
C CYS A 452 41.54 8.77 -2.77
N GLU A 453 42.74 8.51 -2.22
CA GLU A 453 43.92 8.08 -3.01
C GLU A 453 43.67 6.72 -3.65
N ASN A 454 43.13 5.74 -2.89
CA ASN A 454 42.83 4.40 -3.40
C ASN A 454 41.75 4.46 -4.50
N VAL A 455 40.64 5.22 -4.26
CA VAL A 455 39.60 5.42 -5.26
C VAL A 455 40.17 6.00 -6.55
N ARG A 456 40.99 7.05 -6.47
CA ARG A 456 41.62 7.67 -7.65
C ARG A 456 42.61 6.75 -8.35
N HIS A 457 43.34 5.94 -7.58
CA HIS A 457 44.24 4.94 -8.16
C HIS A 457 43.47 3.94 -9.02
N LEU A 458 42.42 3.35 -8.45
CA LEU A 458 41.53 2.41 -9.15
C LEU A 458 40.81 3.07 -10.34
N ALA A 459 40.34 4.30 -10.16
CA ALA A 459 39.66 5.05 -11.23
C ALA A 459 40.56 5.29 -12.44
N LYS A 460 41.87 5.55 -12.22
CA LYS A 460 42.89 5.66 -13.30
C LYS A 460 43.03 4.34 -14.05
N LEU A 461 43.09 3.22 -13.33
CA LEU A 461 43.18 1.89 -13.94
C LEU A 461 42.00 1.55 -14.84
N HIS A 462 40.82 2.08 -14.50
CA HIS A 462 39.58 1.87 -15.24
C HIS A 462 39.23 3.02 -16.20
N HIS A 463 40.13 3.99 -16.45
CA HIS A 463 39.92 5.16 -17.34
C HIS A 463 38.66 5.99 -16.98
N ARG A 464 38.43 6.21 -15.67
CA ARG A 464 37.23 6.92 -15.14
C ARG A 464 37.58 7.97 -14.09
N LEU A 465 38.81 8.54 -14.13
CA LEU A 465 39.26 9.45 -13.10
C LEU A 465 38.41 10.71 -12.99
N GLU A 466 38.11 11.38 -14.09
CA GLU A 466 37.36 12.65 -14.10
C GLU A 466 35.96 12.50 -13.52
N ILE A 467 35.20 11.51 -14.02
CA ILE A 467 33.83 11.27 -13.51
C ILE A 467 33.84 10.77 -12.07
N THR A 468 34.88 10.02 -11.68
CA THR A 468 35.04 9.58 -10.29
C THR A 468 35.29 10.75 -9.37
N ASP A 469 36.23 11.67 -9.71
CA ASP A 469 36.48 12.88 -8.94
C ASP A 469 35.21 13.73 -8.82
N HIS A 470 34.43 13.86 -9.89
CA HIS A 470 33.16 14.57 -9.86
C HIS A 470 32.14 13.92 -8.88
N VAL A 471 31.97 12.60 -8.90
CA VAL A 471 31.04 11.87 -7.97
C VAL A 471 31.57 11.97 -6.54
N VAL A 472 32.86 11.81 -6.31
CA VAL A 472 33.48 12.01 -4.98
C VAL A 472 33.22 13.43 -4.50
N GLY A 473 33.36 14.42 -5.34
CA GLY A 473 33.02 15.82 -5.01
C GLY A 473 31.60 16.00 -4.52
N LYS A 474 30.62 15.36 -5.19
CA LYS A 474 29.22 15.38 -4.75
C LYS A 474 29.05 14.78 -3.35
N ILE A 475 29.77 13.70 -3.03
CA ILE A 475 29.75 13.08 -1.70
C ILE A 475 30.36 14.02 -0.66
N LEU A 476 31.53 14.61 -0.95
CA LEU A 476 32.22 15.54 -0.06
C LEU A 476 31.39 16.81 0.24
N ALA A 477 30.49 17.19 -0.67
CA ALA A 477 29.54 18.29 -0.45
C ALA A 477 28.63 18.11 0.77
N HIS A 478 28.46 16.87 1.26
CA HIS A 478 27.66 16.55 2.45
C HIS A 478 28.43 16.73 3.76
N ALA A 479 29.72 17.04 3.71
CA ALA A 479 30.53 17.28 4.89
C ALA A 479 29.88 18.28 5.86
N PRO A 480 30.07 18.11 7.19
CA PRO A 480 29.69 19.10 8.20
C PRO A 480 30.57 20.34 8.12
N ASN A 481 30.23 21.36 8.90
CA ASN A 481 31.13 22.46 9.17
C ASN A 481 32.29 21.98 10.05
N SER A 482 33.42 22.67 9.98
CA SER A 482 34.54 22.46 10.91
C SER A 482 34.12 22.79 12.34
N SER A 483 34.51 21.95 13.31
CA SER A 483 34.31 22.19 14.72
C SER A 483 35.30 23.28 15.27
N ILE A 484 36.37 23.57 14.51
CA ILE A 484 37.42 24.52 14.91
C ILE A 484 37.00 25.97 14.66
N ASP A 485 36.46 26.28 13.48
CA ASP A 485 36.15 27.65 13.04
C ASP A 485 34.70 27.86 12.61
N ASN A 486 33.88 26.82 12.72
CA ASN A 486 32.48 26.79 12.31
C ASN A 486 32.24 27.11 10.82
N SER A 487 33.30 27.10 9.99
CA SER A 487 33.22 27.36 8.56
C SER A 487 33.08 26.04 7.78
N TRP A 488 32.29 26.06 6.68
CA TRP A 488 32.21 24.94 5.77
C TRP A 488 33.23 25.12 4.61
N PRO A 489 33.84 24.04 4.09
CA PRO A 489 33.74 22.64 4.54
C PRO A 489 34.64 22.34 5.76
N HIS A 490 34.42 21.15 6.38
CA HIS A 490 35.29 20.61 7.43
C HIS A 490 36.76 20.61 7.00
N GLU A 491 37.71 20.79 7.92
CA GLU A 491 39.14 20.91 7.64
C GLU A 491 39.73 19.73 6.87
N ALA A 492 39.28 18.50 7.14
CA ALA A 492 39.68 17.32 6.39
C ALA A 492 39.34 17.45 4.88
N ILE A 493 38.18 18.05 4.54
CA ILE A 493 37.76 18.26 3.17
C ILE A 493 38.60 19.37 2.52
N ARG A 494 38.91 20.45 3.24
CA ARG A 494 39.82 21.49 2.76
C ARG A 494 41.16 20.87 2.38
N HIS A 495 41.71 20.01 3.23
CA HIS A 495 42.93 19.27 2.95
C HIS A 495 42.84 18.46 1.67
N ILE A 496 41.79 17.68 1.47
CA ILE A 496 41.56 16.89 0.24
C ILE A 496 41.50 17.78 -1.00
N ILE A 497 40.78 18.90 -0.97
CA ILE A 497 40.69 19.84 -2.10
C ILE A 497 42.09 20.38 -2.49
N GLU A 498 42.89 20.77 -1.48
CA GLU A 498 44.21 21.34 -1.71
C GLU A 498 45.21 20.32 -2.28
N ILE A 499 45.25 19.08 -1.74
CA ILE A 499 46.22 18.06 -2.16
C ILE A 499 45.85 17.41 -3.50
N LEU A 500 44.58 17.10 -3.75
CA LEU A 500 44.16 16.44 -4.98
C LEU A 500 44.16 17.38 -6.18
N SER A 501 43.91 18.65 -5.97
CA SER A 501 43.95 19.73 -6.96
C SER A 501 43.18 19.40 -8.25
N SER A 502 41.98 18.81 -8.13
CA SER A 502 41.12 18.38 -9.22
C SER A 502 39.96 19.36 -9.43
N ASP A 503 39.84 19.87 -10.65
CA ASP A 503 38.77 20.78 -11.02
C ASP A 503 37.42 20.05 -11.08
N GLU A 504 37.40 18.77 -11.46
CA GLU A 504 36.22 17.90 -11.49
C GLU A 504 35.70 17.63 -10.09
N LEU A 505 36.61 17.43 -9.10
CA LEU A 505 36.22 17.27 -7.68
C LEU A 505 35.56 18.55 -7.19
N GLU A 506 36.17 19.72 -7.43
CA GLU A 506 35.61 21.00 -7.01
C GLU A 506 34.24 21.27 -7.65
N GLN A 507 34.08 20.96 -8.95
CA GLN A 507 32.81 21.06 -9.65
C GLN A 507 31.75 20.14 -9.01
N GLY A 508 32.13 18.90 -8.69
CA GLY A 508 31.26 17.96 -7.99
C GLY A 508 30.78 18.51 -6.64
N ILE A 509 31.69 19.11 -5.84
CA ILE A 509 31.37 19.76 -4.56
C ILE A 509 30.37 20.91 -4.79
N GLN A 510 30.60 21.77 -5.77
CA GLN A 510 29.75 22.92 -6.08
C GLN A 510 28.29 22.44 -6.41
N ILE A 511 28.17 21.45 -7.31
CA ILE A 511 26.88 20.89 -7.72
C ILE A 511 26.18 20.21 -6.51
N GLY A 512 26.90 19.43 -5.72
CA GLY A 512 26.37 18.76 -4.53
C GLY A 512 25.84 19.78 -3.50
N ARG A 513 26.56 20.89 -3.28
CA ARG A 513 26.12 21.97 -2.39
C ARG A 513 24.89 22.70 -2.90
N TYR A 514 24.81 22.95 -4.20
CA TYR A 514 23.64 23.55 -4.82
C TYR A 514 22.40 22.67 -4.64
N ASN A 515 22.53 21.38 -4.93
CA ASN A 515 21.46 20.40 -4.80
C ASN A 515 21.00 20.19 -3.33
N LYS A 516 21.92 20.34 -2.35
CA LYS A 516 21.61 20.21 -0.91
C LYS A 516 20.59 21.22 -0.41
N ARG A 517 20.41 22.37 -1.11
CA ARG A 517 19.36 23.33 -0.75
C ARG A 517 17.95 22.73 -0.84
N GLY A 518 17.74 21.78 -1.73
CA GLY A 518 16.45 21.12 -1.93
C GLY A 518 15.34 22.06 -2.41
N VAL A 519 14.08 21.68 -2.14
CA VAL A 519 12.89 22.47 -2.47
C VAL A 519 12.69 23.55 -1.41
N PHE A 520 12.53 24.81 -1.85
CA PHE A 520 12.30 25.95 -0.98
C PHE A 520 11.09 26.76 -1.46
N THR A 521 10.42 27.41 -0.51
CA THR A 521 9.29 28.30 -0.78
C THR A 521 9.76 29.74 -0.84
N ARG A 522 9.15 30.52 -1.74
CA ARG A 522 9.43 31.95 -1.92
C ARG A 522 8.11 32.70 -2.05
N MET A 523 8.01 33.85 -1.41
CA MET A 523 6.90 34.77 -1.67
C MET A 523 7.00 35.38 -3.06
N LEU A 524 5.86 35.69 -3.69
CA LEU A 524 5.80 36.09 -5.11
C LEU A 524 6.73 37.29 -5.43
N TYR A 525 6.90 38.23 -4.50
CA TYR A 525 7.68 39.46 -4.67
C TYR A 525 8.98 39.51 -3.84
N GLU A 526 9.39 38.38 -3.25
CA GLU A 526 10.57 38.34 -2.36
C GLU A 526 11.90 38.61 -3.07
N GLY A 527 11.94 38.34 -4.39
CA GLY A 527 13.18 38.47 -5.20
C GLY A 527 14.27 37.49 -4.75
N GLY A 528 15.52 37.92 -4.85
CA GLY A 528 16.72 37.11 -4.61
C GLY A 528 17.30 37.21 -3.21
N ASN A 529 16.54 37.65 -2.20
CA ASN A 529 17.07 37.87 -0.85
C ASN A 529 17.64 36.63 -0.17
N GLN A 530 17.03 35.46 -0.40
CA GLN A 530 17.51 34.17 0.15
C GLN A 530 18.85 33.79 -0.45
N GLU A 531 19.01 33.95 -1.77
CA GLU A 531 20.24 33.63 -2.50
C GLU A 531 21.39 34.56 -2.11
N ARG A 532 21.12 35.85 -1.88
CA ARG A 532 22.14 36.80 -1.42
C ARG A 532 22.68 36.44 -0.04
N LYS A 533 21.82 36.00 0.88
CA LYS A 533 22.28 35.51 2.19
C LYS A 533 23.20 34.31 2.06
N LEU A 534 22.89 33.38 1.15
CA LEU A 534 23.78 32.26 0.87
C LEU A 534 25.09 32.74 0.26
N ALA A 535 25.06 33.64 -0.72
CA ALA A 535 26.27 34.21 -1.33
C ALA A 535 27.18 34.90 -0.31
N GLU A 536 26.59 35.68 0.62
CA GLU A 536 27.31 36.34 1.71
C GLU A 536 27.97 35.32 2.64
N GLN A 537 27.24 34.28 3.06
CA GLN A 537 27.77 33.22 3.90
C GLN A 537 28.95 32.47 3.25
N TYR A 538 28.87 32.12 1.94
CA TYR A 538 29.98 31.47 1.25
C TYR A 538 31.17 32.39 1.11
N ARG A 539 30.99 33.72 0.93
CA ARG A 539 32.09 34.72 0.94
C ARG A 539 32.74 34.83 2.32
N GLU A 540 31.96 34.80 3.40
CA GLU A 540 32.49 34.79 4.76
C GLU A 540 33.37 33.57 5.01
N TRP A 541 32.91 32.37 4.64
CA TRP A 541 33.69 31.16 4.76
C TRP A 541 34.97 31.22 3.90
N ALA A 542 34.90 31.69 2.66
CA ALA A 542 36.05 31.85 1.79
C ALA A 542 37.14 32.77 2.42
N ASN A 543 36.70 33.88 3.01
CA ASN A 543 37.59 34.85 3.66
C ASN A 543 38.19 34.32 4.98
N SER A 544 37.53 33.39 5.66
CA SER A 544 38.03 32.81 6.92
C SER A 544 39.19 31.82 6.71
N MET A 545 39.43 31.35 5.49
CA MET A 545 40.42 30.31 5.20
C MET A 545 41.42 30.70 4.09
N PRO A 546 42.16 31.83 4.24
CA PRO A 546 43.06 32.33 3.18
C PRO A 546 44.24 31.41 2.88
N HIS A 547 44.51 30.44 3.75
CA HIS A 547 45.59 29.46 3.57
C HIS A 547 45.16 28.27 2.66
N CYS A 548 43.87 28.07 2.50
CA CYS A 548 43.30 27.05 1.63
C CYS A 548 42.89 27.68 0.31
N VAL A 549 43.87 27.84 -0.58
CA VAL A 549 43.73 28.70 -1.78
C VAL A 549 42.67 28.18 -2.75
N ARG A 550 42.66 26.86 -3.02
CA ARG A 550 41.68 26.24 -3.93
C ARG A 550 40.30 26.23 -3.30
N THR A 551 40.20 25.85 -2.02
CA THR A 551 38.94 25.84 -1.25
C THR A 551 38.31 27.23 -1.21
N SER A 552 39.10 28.26 -0.89
CA SER A 552 38.62 29.64 -0.88
C SER A 552 38.13 30.07 -2.27
N ALA A 553 38.89 29.78 -3.34
CA ALA A 553 38.48 30.09 -4.70
C ALA A 553 37.20 29.35 -5.12
N MET A 554 37.05 28.09 -4.74
CA MET A 554 35.82 27.31 -4.97
C MET A 554 34.62 27.94 -4.25
N LEU A 555 34.77 28.35 -2.99
CA LEU A 555 33.71 29.00 -2.23
C LEU A 555 33.29 30.34 -2.84
N PHE A 556 34.20 31.12 -3.34
CA PHE A 556 33.87 32.34 -4.10
C PHE A 556 33.07 32.03 -5.37
N ARG A 557 33.40 30.98 -6.13
CA ARG A 557 32.61 30.54 -7.28
C ARG A 557 31.19 30.17 -6.89
N ILE A 558 31.00 29.43 -5.78
CA ILE A 558 29.65 29.11 -5.24
C ILE A 558 28.88 30.39 -4.87
N ALA A 559 29.56 31.35 -4.23
CA ALA A 559 28.96 32.63 -3.88
C ALA A 559 28.48 33.42 -5.09
N ASP A 560 29.31 33.45 -6.15
CA ASP A 560 28.96 34.15 -7.39
C ASP A 560 27.80 33.49 -8.13
N GLU A 561 27.68 32.17 -8.10
CA GLU A 561 26.51 31.45 -8.65
C GLU A 561 25.23 31.78 -7.89
N TRP A 562 25.29 31.87 -6.54
CA TRP A 562 24.15 32.30 -5.74
C TRP A 562 23.78 33.77 -6.04
N GLU A 563 24.76 34.67 -6.22
CA GLU A 563 24.48 36.06 -6.59
C GLU A 563 23.85 36.17 -8.00
N TYR A 564 24.29 35.33 -8.94
CA TYR A 564 23.69 35.22 -10.27
C TYR A 564 22.22 34.73 -10.17
N SER A 565 21.99 33.70 -9.37
CA SER A 565 20.63 33.17 -9.09
C SER A 565 19.72 34.21 -8.43
N ALA A 566 20.28 35.05 -7.53
CA ALA A 566 19.57 36.16 -6.89
C ALA A 566 19.08 37.19 -7.92
N LYS A 567 19.96 37.60 -8.85
CA LYS A 567 19.59 38.53 -9.93
C LYS A 567 18.47 38.02 -10.81
N HIS A 568 18.50 36.71 -11.13
CA HIS A 568 17.42 36.07 -11.90
C HIS A 568 16.09 36.02 -11.13
N ALA A 569 16.16 35.86 -9.79
CA ALA A 569 14.97 35.88 -8.95
C ALA A 569 14.36 37.30 -8.87
N ASP A 570 15.18 38.35 -8.80
CA ASP A 570 14.71 39.74 -8.84
C ASP A 570 14.00 40.07 -10.15
N ILE A 571 14.58 39.64 -11.29
CA ILE A 571 13.96 39.86 -12.61
C ILE A 571 12.60 39.17 -12.69
N ARG A 572 12.48 37.95 -12.11
CA ARG A 572 11.19 37.23 -12.06
C ARG A 572 10.17 37.94 -11.18
N ALA A 573 10.59 38.43 -10.01
CA ALA A 573 9.74 39.18 -9.11
C ALA A 573 9.25 40.49 -9.74
N ALA A 574 10.14 41.25 -10.39
CA ALA A 574 9.78 42.46 -11.12
C ALA A 574 8.82 42.22 -12.28
N LYS A 575 8.97 41.10 -13.02
CA LYS A 575 8.01 40.71 -14.06
C LYS A 575 6.63 40.33 -13.52
N ALA A 576 6.59 39.70 -12.34
CA ALA A 576 5.32 39.33 -11.68
C ALA A 576 4.57 40.57 -11.16
N ASP A 577 5.27 41.64 -10.81
CA ASP A 577 4.69 42.91 -10.37
C ASP A 577 4.08 43.74 -11.55
N LEU A 578 4.47 43.42 -12.79
CA LEU A 578 3.97 44.07 -14.00
C LEU A 578 2.69 43.41 -14.59
N ASN A 579 2.32 42.21 -14.09
CA ASN A 579 1.12 41.48 -14.50
C ASN A 579 0.02 41.54 -13.42
#